data_06ceae551d212b336fe4d2703894e747
#
_entry.id   06ceae551d212b336fe4d2703894e747
#
_cell.length_a   1.000
_cell.length_b   1.000
_cell.length_c   1.000
_cell.angle_alpha   90.00
_cell.angle_beta   90.00
_cell.angle_gamma   90.00
#
_symmetry.space_group_name_H-M   'P 1'
#
loop_
_entity.id
_entity.type
_entity.pdbx_description
1 polymer ?
#
loop_
_entity_poly.entity_id
_entity_poly.type
_entity_poly.pdbx_seq_one_letter_code
_entity_poly.pdbx_strand_id
1 'polypeptide(L)'
;MDIVKKLTNEFSRQDFTNSREDLDAGELDKYKRIASGYATIENAIAVLSDMHANTSYIYYGDFSDVLGLGKMTDKEDRIGSIWEEEILKLVSPDDLHNKYLHELRFFHFVKHLPKGRRHHYYLANKLRMKDSAGNYHAVLHRLFYVPESNGNSLWLALCLYTPLTVDLPNGSVVVNSVTGEMEELEVKKDLKILSDRERQVLRLIDKGLMSKNIAE
;
A
#
# COMPACT_ATOMS: atom_id res chain seq x y z
N MET A 1 16.20 -4.45 9.59
CA MET A 1 14.88 -5.13 9.75
C MET A 1 14.18 -5.18 8.42
N ASP A 2 13.64 -6.33 8.03
CA ASP A 2 12.91 -6.48 6.78
C ASP A 2 11.47 -5.94 6.96
N ILE A 3 11.24 -4.72 6.49
CA ILE A 3 9.95 -4.02 6.62
C ILE A 3 8.82 -4.78 5.90
N VAL A 4 9.14 -5.46 4.78
CA VAL A 4 8.17 -6.26 4.02
C VAL A 4 7.69 -7.44 4.85
N LYS A 5 8.61 -8.16 5.53
CA LYS A 5 8.23 -9.25 6.45
C LYS A 5 7.34 -8.75 7.58
N LYS A 6 7.61 -7.55 8.10
CA LYS A 6 6.78 -6.98 9.16
C LYS A 6 5.38 -6.68 8.66
N LEU A 7 5.25 -6.04 7.51
CA LEU A 7 3.98 -5.72 6.89
C LEU A 7 3.19 -7.00 6.54
N THR A 8 3.85 -7.99 5.96
CA THR A 8 3.26 -9.32 5.68
C THR A 8 2.74 -9.99 6.96
N ASN A 9 3.51 -9.94 8.06
CA ASN A 9 3.09 -10.48 9.34
C ASN A 9 1.86 -9.76 9.92
N GLU A 10 1.78 -8.44 9.78
CA GLU A 10 0.60 -7.67 10.23
C GLU A 10 -0.66 -8.06 9.42
N PHE A 11 -0.52 -8.27 8.12
CA PHE A 11 -1.62 -8.72 7.26
C PHE A 11 -2.06 -10.15 7.62
N SER A 12 -1.10 -11.07 7.81
CA SER A 12 -1.39 -12.48 8.14
C SER A 12 -1.94 -12.68 9.55
N ARG A 13 -1.73 -11.74 10.48
CA ARG A 13 -2.27 -11.79 11.84
C ARG A 13 -3.71 -11.30 11.95
N GLN A 14 -4.29 -10.83 10.87
CA GLN A 14 -5.67 -10.41 10.88
C GLN A 14 -6.57 -11.65 11.05
N ASP A 15 -7.56 -11.53 11.93
CA ASP A 15 -8.59 -12.52 12.11
C ASP A 15 -9.72 -12.22 11.12
N PHE A 16 -9.72 -12.95 10.00
CA PHE A 16 -10.79 -12.87 9.03
C PHE A 16 -11.94 -13.75 9.53
N THR A 17 -13.07 -13.12 9.82
CA THR A 17 -14.29 -13.84 10.20
C THR A 17 -14.70 -14.77 9.04
N ASN A 18 -15.11 -16.00 9.35
CA ASN A 18 -15.61 -16.95 8.36
C ASN A 18 -16.86 -16.38 7.66
N SER A 19 -16.63 -15.53 6.68
CA SER A 19 -17.66 -14.95 5.83
C SER A 19 -18.24 -16.08 4.98
N ARG A 20 -19.53 -16.04 4.73
CA ARG A 20 -20.15 -16.98 3.81
C ARG A 20 -19.57 -16.71 2.42
N GLU A 21 -18.91 -17.69 1.83
CA GLU A 21 -18.18 -17.60 0.55
C GLU A 21 -18.97 -16.89 -0.56
N ASP A 22 -20.29 -17.09 -0.60
CA ASP A 22 -21.17 -16.48 -1.62
C ASP A 22 -21.37 -14.96 -1.48
N LEU A 23 -21.35 -14.40 -0.25
CA LEU A 23 -21.51 -12.95 -0.04
C LEU A 23 -20.20 -12.21 -0.37
N ASP A 24 -19.07 -12.83 -0.10
CA ASP A 24 -17.77 -12.26 -0.38
C ASP A 24 -17.46 -12.24 -1.88
N ALA A 25 -17.89 -13.25 -2.65
CA ALA A 25 -17.67 -13.29 -4.10
C ALA A 25 -18.35 -12.11 -4.82
N GLY A 26 -19.60 -11.80 -4.48
CA GLY A 26 -20.31 -10.66 -5.08
C GLY A 26 -19.73 -9.30 -4.72
N GLU A 27 -19.23 -9.17 -3.48
CA GLU A 27 -18.57 -7.94 -3.03
C GLU A 27 -17.17 -7.80 -3.65
N LEU A 28 -16.41 -8.89 -3.77
CA LEU A 28 -15.13 -8.90 -4.48
C LEU A 28 -15.29 -8.47 -5.94
N ASP A 29 -16.29 -9.01 -6.65
CA ASP A 29 -16.54 -8.63 -8.05
C ASP A 29 -16.95 -7.14 -8.20
N LYS A 30 -17.63 -6.58 -7.22
CA LYS A 30 -17.88 -5.13 -7.17
C LYS A 30 -16.56 -4.34 -7.12
N TYR A 31 -15.63 -4.73 -6.24
CA TYR A 31 -14.35 -4.02 -6.12
C TYR A 31 -13.42 -4.26 -7.31
N LYS A 32 -13.48 -5.43 -7.96
CA LYS A 32 -12.80 -5.66 -9.24
C LYS A 32 -13.29 -4.68 -10.31
N ARG A 33 -14.62 -4.49 -10.44
CA ARG A 33 -15.19 -3.50 -11.39
C ARG A 33 -14.76 -2.08 -11.05
N ILE A 34 -14.66 -1.73 -9.76
CA ILE A 34 -14.18 -0.42 -9.32
C ILE A 34 -12.71 -0.24 -9.72
N ALA A 35 -11.85 -1.23 -9.46
CA ALA A 35 -10.43 -1.19 -9.82
C ALA A 35 -10.24 -1.05 -11.34
N SER A 36 -10.97 -1.85 -12.14
CA SER A 36 -10.99 -1.75 -13.59
C SER A 36 -11.47 -0.38 -14.08
N GLY A 37 -12.49 0.20 -13.41
CA GLY A 37 -12.97 1.55 -13.68
C GLY A 37 -11.89 2.62 -13.46
N TYR A 38 -11.14 2.54 -12.36
CA TYR A 38 -10.00 3.44 -12.13
C TYR A 38 -8.91 3.29 -13.18
N ALA A 39 -8.56 2.06 -13.55
CA ALA A 39 -7.58 1.82 -14.62
C ALA A 39 -8.01 2.48 -15.93
N THR A 40 -9.30 2.38 -16.28
CA THR A 40 -9.85 2.94 -17.51
C THR A 40 -9.96 4.47 -17.48
N ILE A 41 -10.49 5.04 -16.38
CA ILE A 41 -10.85 6.48 -16.33
C ILE A 41 -9.61 7.34 -16.04
N GLU A 42 -8.73 6.89 -15.16
CA GLU A 42 -7.51 7.62 -14.79
C GLU A 42 -6.27 7.17 -15.59
N ASN A 43 -6.42 6.23 -16.54
CA ASN A 43 -5.30 5.55 -17.23
C ASN A 43 -4.29 4.93 -16.25
N ALA A 44 -4.76 4.53 -15.06
CA ALA A 44 -3.93 4.05 -13.96
C ALA A 44 -3.52 2.58 -14.15
N ILE A 45 -2.44 2.18 -13.47
CA ILE A 45 -2.29 0.78 -13.07
C ILE A 45 -3.04 0.62 -11.75
N ALA A 46 -4.06 -0.23 -11.73
CA ALA A 46 -4.85 -0.50 -10.53
C ALA A 46 -4.62 -1.94 -10.05
N VAL A 47 -4.20 -2.10 -8.80
CA VAL A 47 -3.96 -3.40 -8.17
C VAL A 47 -4.92 -3.57 -7.01
N LEU A 48 -5.82 -4.55 -7.11
CA LEU A 48 -6.72 -4.95 -6.05
C LEU A 48 -6.20 -6.22 -5.39
N SER A 49 -5.70 -6.11 -4.18
CA SER A 49 -5.15 -7.23 -3.41
C SER A 49 -6.17 -7.73 -2.39
N ASP A 50 -6.49 -9.01 -2.45
CA ASP A 50 -7.26 -9.74 -1.44
C ASP A 50 -6.26 -10.31 -0.41
N MET A 51 -6.24 -9.69 0.78
CA MET A 51 -5.32 -10.08 1.86
C MET A 51 -5.69 -11.40 2.52
N HIS A 52 -6.96 -11.80 2.43
CA HIS A 52 -7.41 -13.11 2.93
C HIS A 52 -6.99 -14.25 1.98
N ALA A 53 -7.24 -14.08 0.67
CA ALA A 53 -6.92 -15.08 -0.35
C ALA A 53 -5.45 -15.05 -0.81
N ASN A 54 -4.65 -14.07 -0.36
CA ASN A 54 -3.29 -13.80 -0.84
C ASN A 54 -3.22 -13.72 -2.37
N THR A 55 -4.14 -12.97 -2.99
CA THR A 55 -4.29 -12.88 -4.44
C THR A 55 -4.45 -11.42 -4.84
N SER A 56 -3.83 -11.01 -5.95
CA SER A 56 -4.05 -9.68 -6.53
C SER A 56 -4.61 -9.78 -7.94
N TYR A 57 -5.47 -8.81 -8.26
CA TYR A 57 -6.05 -8.56 -9.58
C TYR A 57 -5.50 -7.23 -10.08
N ILE A 58 -4.83 -7.25 -11.22
CA ILE A 58 -4.13 -6.08 -11.77
C ILE A 58 -4.84 -5.66 -13.05
N TYR A 59 -5.15 -4.37 -13.15
CA TYR A 59 -5.78 -3.76 -14.31
C TYR A 59 -4.85 -2.69 -14.87
N TYR A 60 -4.56 -2.75 -16.17
CA TYR A 60 -3.59 -1.90 -16.83
C TYR A 60 -4.30 -0.82 -17.66
N GLY A 61 -4.22 0.44 -17.21
CA GLY A 61 -4.51 1.61 -18.03
C GLY A 61 -3.31 2.03 -18.89
N ASP A 62 -3.50 3.02 -19.74
CA ASP A 62 -2.49 3.44 -20.72
C ASP A 62 -1.15 3.94 -20.10
N PHE A 63 -1.17 4.33 -18.82
CA PHE A 63 0.08 4.67 -18.11
C PHE A 63 1.02 3.47 -17.96
N SER A 64 0.51 2.25 -18.03
CA SER A 64 1.33 1.03 -18.02
C SER A 64 2.28 0.97 -19.24
N ASP A 65 1.87 1.50 -20.38
CA ASP A 65 2.68 1.56 -21.60
C ASP A 65 3.89 2.49 -21.42
N VAL A 66 3.70 3.61 -20.71
CA VAL A 66 4.78 4.55 -20.38
C VAL A 66 5.86 3.88 -19.54
N LEU A 67 5.47 3.00 -18.61
CA LEU A 67 6.39 2.25 -17.75
C LEU A 67 6.94 0.96 -18.42
N GLY A 68 6.51 0.65 -19.65
CA GLY A 68 6.94 -0.53 -20.37
C GLY A 68 6.28 -1.84 -19.93
N LEU A 69 5.17 -1.77 -19.21
CA LEU A 69 4.35 -2.91 -18.79
C LEU A 69 3.26 -3.26 -19.81
N GLY A 70 3.01 -2.40 -20.80
CA GLY A 70 1.90 -2.49 -21.77
C GLY A 70 2.02 -3.58 -22.81
N LYS A 71 3.05 -4.45 -22.78
CA LYS A 71 3.16 -5.62 -23.67
C LYS A 71 2.39 -6.85 -23.17
N MET A 72 1.73 -6.78 -22.03
CA MET A 72 0.82 -7.82 -21.59
C MET A 72 -0.46 -7.71 -22.42
N THR A 73 -0.74 -8.73 -23.19
CA THR A 73 -1.81 -8.79 -24.20
C THR A 73 -3.22 -8.66 -23.60
N ASP A 74 -3.35 -8.85 -22.30
CA ASP A 74 -4.60 -8.70 -21.56
C ASP A 74 -4.50 -7.50 -20.63
N LYS A 75 -5.54 -6.62 -20.66
CA LYS A 75 -5.65 -5.46 -19.77
C LYS A 75 -5.91 -5.82 -18.30
N GLU A 76 -5.93 -7.12 -17.99
CA GLU A 76 -6.17 -7.69 -16.66
C GLU A 76 -5.21 -8.86 -16.42
N ASP A 77 -4.66 -8.95 -15.20
CA ASP A 77 -3.85 -10.07 -14.74
C ASP A 77 -4.25 -10.49 -13.33
N ARG A 78 -3.99 -11.77 -12.99
CA ARG A 78 -4.23 -12.33 -11.67
C ARG A 78 -2.98 -13.04 -11.17
N ILE A 79 -2.47 -12.62 -10.01
CA ILE A 79 -1.29 -13.19 -9.37
C ILE A 79 -1.63 -13.79 -8.00
N GLY A 80 -1.01 -14.92 -7.65
CA GLY A 80 -1.15 -15.62 -6.35
C GLY A 80 -0.31 -14.99 -5.24
N SER A 81 -0.29 -13.68 -5.17
CA SER A 81 0.44 -12.88 -4.17
C SER A 81 -0.25 -11.54 -3.98
N ILE A 82 -0.17 -10.98 -2.76
CA ILE A 82 -0.53 -9.58 -2.51
C ILE A 82 0.60 -8.60 -2.85
N TRP A 83 1.73 -9.13 -3.34
CA TRP A 83 2.90 -8.35 -3.75
C TRP A 83 3.03 -8.42 -5.27
N GLU A 84 2.79 -7.30 -5.93
CA GLU A 84 2.89 -7.10 -7.37
C GLU A 84 4.35 -6.89 -7.80
N GLU A 85 5.19 -7.94 -7.71
CA GLU A 85 6.64 -7.85 -7.87
C GLU A 85 7.07 -7.18 -9.18
N GLU A 86 6.39 -7.43 -10.31
CA GLU A 86 6.74 -6.84 -11.61
C GLU A 86 6.56 -5.31 -11.61
N ILE A 87 5.56 -4.79 -10.90
CA ILE A 87 5.35 -3.36 -10.72
C ILE A 87 6.36 -2.79 -9.71
N LEU A 88 6.54 -3.48 -8.58
CA LEU A 88 7.42 -3.06 -7.51
C LEU A 88 8.90 -2.97 -7.92
N LYS A 89 9.36 -3.82 -8.84
CA LYS A 89 10.72 -3.76 -9.43
C LYS A 89 11.01 -2.45 -10.17
N LEU A 90 9.99 -1.76 -10.65
CA LEU A 90 10.14 -0.47 -11.33
C LEU A 90 10.36 0.68 -10.34
N VAL A 91 9.93 0.55 -9.10
CA VAL A 91 10.08 1.58 -8.06
C VAL A 91 11.56 1.71 -7.68
N SER A 92 12.04 2.95 -7.51
CA SER A 92 13.41 3.17 -7.04
C SER A 92 13.62 2.53 -5.66
N PRO A 93 14.79 1.96 -5.35
CA PRO A 93 15.01 1.23 -4.10
C PRO A 93 14.72 2.06 -2.84
N ASP A 94 15.08 3.35 -2.84
CA ASP A 94 14.84 4.24 -1.70
C ASP A 94 13.35 4.50 -1.50
N ASP A 95 12.62 4.74 -2.60
CA ASP A 95 11.19 5.00 -2.56
C ASP A 95 10.40 3.73 -2.20
N LEU A 96 10.87 2.56 -2.64
CA LEU A 96 10.27 1.27 -2.30
C LEU A 96 10.33 0.99 -0.80
N HIS A 97 11.49 1.25 -0.18
CA HIS A 97 11.64 1.11 1.27
C HIS A 97 10.67 2.04 2.03
N ASN A 98 10.62 3.32 1.63
CA ASN A 98 9.74 4.31 2.23
C ASN A 98 8.25 3.96 1.99
N LYS A 99 7.89 3.47 0.79
CA LYS A 99 6.54 3.00 0.47
C LYS A 99 6.08 1.97 1.50
N TYR A 100 6.86 0.91 1.75
CA TYR A 100 6.49 -0.12 2.72
C TYR A 100 6.39 0.41 4.15
N LEU A 101 7.26 1.34 4.54
CA LEU A 101 7.18 1.97 5.86
C LEU A 101 5.89 2.79 6.01
N HIS A 102 5.55 3.59 4.99
CA HIS A 102 4.32 4.39 5.01
C HIS A 102 3.05 3.51 4.98
N GLU A 103 3.07 2.42 4.22
CA GLU A 103 1.97 1.45 4.21
C GLU A 103 1.76 0.77 5.56
N LEU A 104 2.84 0.39 6.26
CA LEU A 104 2.75 -0.16 7.61
C LEU A 104 2.15 0.86 8.60
N ARG A 105 2.59 2.11 8.55
CA ARG A 105 2.04 3.20 9.37
C ARG A 105 0.58 3.43 9.06
N PHE A 106 0.22 3.48 7.78
CA PHE A 106 -1.15 3.67 7.33
C PHE A 106 -2.06 2.51 7.73
N PHE A 107 -1.58 1.26 7.62
CA PHE A 107 -2.30 0.08 8.10
C PHE A 107 -2.68 0.24 9.58
N HIS A 108 -1.71 0.56 10.43
CA HIS A 108 -1.98 0.79 11.86
C HIS A 108 -2.89 2.00 12.10
N PHE A 109 -2.71 3.08 11.36
CA PHE A 109 -3.59 4.25 11.43
C PHE A 109 -5.05 3.85 11.17
N VAL A 110 -5.33 3.16 10.06
CA VAL A 110 -6.68 2.73 9.68
C VAL A 110 -7.26 1.73 10.67
N LYS A 111 -6.45 0.79 11.19
CA LYS A 111 -6.89 -0.20 12.20
C LYS A 111 -7.35 0.46 13.51
N HIS A 112 -6.80 1.60 13.87
CA HIS A 112 -7.20 2.35 15.08
C HIS A 112 -8.43 3.24 14.85
N LEU A 113 -8.87 3.46 13.61
CA LEU A 113 -10.09 4.21 13.33
C LEU A 113 -11.36 3.39 13.63
N PRO A 114 -12.46 4.05 14.05
CA PRO A 114 -13.78 3.44 14.04
C PRO A 114 -14.09 2.85 12.69
N LYS A 115 -14.66 1.63 12.64
CA LYS A 115 -14.90 0.87 11.40
C LYS A 115 -15.58 1.70 10.31
N GLY A 116 -16.63 2.44 10.63
CA GLY A 116 -17.38 3.28 9.69
C GLY A 116 -16.60 4.47 9.12
N ARG A 117 -15.42 4.78 9.63
CA ARG A 117 -14.57 5.89 9.14
C ARG A 117 -13.35 5.43 8.35
N ARG A 118 -13.03 4.13 8.30
CA ARG A 118 -11.83 3.60 7.67
C ARG A 118 -11.76 3.89 6.17
N HIS A 119 -12.89 3.85 5.49
CA HIS A 119 -13.00 4.12 4.05
C HIS A 119 -12.91 5.60 3.67
N HIS A 120 -12.86 6.51 4.66
CA HIS A 120 -12.68 7.94 4.41
C HIS A 120 -11.21 8.32 4.16
N TYR A 121 -10.27 7.42 4.34
CA TYR A 121 -8.85 7.74 4.28
C TYR A 121 -8.13 6.91 3.24
N TYR A 122 -7.18 7.54 2.58
CA TYR A 122 -6.19 6.86 1.74
C TYR A 122 -4.80 7.43 1.98
N LEU A 123 -3.79 6.59 1.70
CA LEU A 123 -2.40 7.01 1.68
C LEU A 123 -2.04 7.47 0.28
N ALA A 124 -1.37 8.60 0.16
CA ALA A 124 -0.76 9.09 -1.09
C ALA A 124 0.75 9.16 -0.93
N ASN A 125 1.49 8.52 -1.83
CA ASN A 125 2.95 8.54 -1.88
C ASN A 125 3.42 9.07 -3.23
N LYS A 126 4.50 9.86 -3.23
CA LYS A 126 5.28 10.18 -4.41
C LYS A 126 6.37 9.13 -4.59
N LEU A 127 6.39 8.48 -5.74
CA LEU A 127 7.36 7.45 -6.08
C LEU A 127 8.08 7.82 -7.38
N ARG A 128 9.30 7.32 -7.54
CA ARG A 128 10.02 7.29 -8.82
C ARG A 128 9.94 5.89 -9.37
N MET A 129 9.35 5.73 -10.56
CA MET A 129 9.25 4.44 -11.25
C MET A 129 9.98 4.50 -12.59
N LYS A 130 10.75 3.45 -12.88
CA LYS A 130 11.61 3.35 -14.04
C LYS A 130 10.84 2.80 -15.24
N ASP A 131 11.02 3.40 -16.40
CA ASP A 131 10.55 2.87 -17.68
C ASP A 131 11.52 1.82 -18.27
N SER A 132 11.15 1.24 -19.43
CA SER A 132 11.97 0.25 -20.14
C SER A 132 13.29 0.83 -20.68
N ALA A 133 13.40 2.16 -20.84
CA ALA A 133 14.61 2.85 -21.26
C ALA A 133 15.51 3.23 -20.08
N GLY A 134 15.05 3.03 -18.85
CA GLY A 134 15.78 3.34 -17.63
C GLY A 134 15.54 4.73 -17.05
N ASN A 135 14.61 5.52 -17.63
CA ASN A 135 14.29 6.85 -17.14
C ASN A 135 13.29 6.75 -15.98
N TYR A 136 13.43 7.62 -14.98
CA TYR A 136 12.50 7.70 -13.86
C TYR A 136 11.37 8.69 -14.15
N HIS A 137 10.14 8.21 -13.92
CA HIS A 137 8.91 9.00 -13.95
C HIS A 137 8.42 9.25 -12.53
N ALA A 138 7.93 10.47 -12.25
CA ALA A 138 7.27 10.77 -11.00
C ALA A 138 5.84 10.20 -11.01
N VAL A 139 5.54 9.36 -10.03
CA VAL A 139 4.30 8.59 -9.93
C VAL A 139 3.59 8.92 -8.61
N LEU A 140 2.29 9.13 -8.68
CA LEU A 140 1.40 9.16 -7.53
C LEU A 140 0.91 7.74 -7.24
N HIS A 141 1.32 7.17 -6.12
CA HIS A 141 0.76 5.94 -5.58
C HIS A 141 -0.28 6.26 -4.52
N ARG A 142 -1.50 5.74 -4.69
CA ARG A 142 -2.58 5.86 -3.70
C ARG A 142 -2.98 4.48 -3.21
N LEU A 143 -3.12 4.32 -1.88
CA LEU A 143 -3.53 3.07 -1.25
C LEU A 143 -4.80 3.29 -0.43
N PHE A 144 -5.81 2.49 -0.73
CA PHE A 144 -7.09 2.44 -0.04
C PHE A 144 -7.28 1.07 0.61
N TYR A 145 -7.80 1.04 1.83
CA TYR A 145 -8.21 -0.21 2.46
C TYR A 145 -9.74 -0.35 2.48
N VAL A 146 -10.20 -1.54 2.16
CA VAL A 146 -11.60 -1.94 2.31
C VAL A 146 -11.72 -2.82 3.54
N PRO A 147 -12.46 -2.39 4.57
CA PRO A 147 -12.72 -3.22 5.74
C PRO A 147 -13.65 -4.37 5.37
N GLU A 148 -13.50 -5.48 6.07
CA GLU A 148 -14.44 -6.60 6.02
C GLU A 148 -15.84 -6.16 6.50
N SER A 149 -16.91 -6.60 5.84
CA SER A 149 -18.27 -6.18 6.14
C SER A 149 -18.72 -6.58 7.54
N ASN A 150 -18.41 -7.79 7.98
CA ASN A 150 -18.85 -8.35 9.27
C ASN A 150 -17.72 -8.50 10.32
N GLY A 151 -16.46 -8.30 9.94
CA GLY A 151 -15.28 -8.42 10.79
C GLY A 151 -14.66 -7.08 11.19
N ASN A 152 -13.49 -7.15 11.81
CA ASN A 152 -12.67 -5.99 12.13
C ASN A 152 -11.38 -5.92 11.28
N SER A 153 -11.23 -6.84 10.35
CA SER A 153 -10.08 -6.94 9.46
C SER A 153 -10.19 -5.97 8.28
N LEU A 154 -9.06 -5.63 7.69
CA LEU A 154 -8.97 -4.97 6.41
C LEU A 154 -8.85 -6.08 5.36
N TRP A 155 -9.87 -6.22 4.52
CA TRP A 155 -9.98 -7.34 3.59
C TRP A 155 -9.25 -7.09 2.29
N LEU A 156 -9.56 -5.95 1.63
CA LEU A 156 -8.93 -5.61 0.36
C LEU A 156 -8.03 -4.37 0.50
N ALA A 157 -6.99 -4.35 -0.31
CA ALA A 157 -6.16 -3.17 -0.56
C ALA A 157 -6.25 -2.81 -2.04
N LEU A 158 -6.60 -1.57 -2.37
CA LEU A 158 -6.57 -1.04 -3.73
C LEU A 158 -5.40 -0.06 -3.85
N CYS A 159 -4.40 -0.42 -4.65
CA CYS A 159 -3.30 0.44 -5.04
C CYS A 159 -3.55 1.03 -6.43
N LEU A 160 -3.36 2.34 -6.59
CA LEU A 160 -3.43 3.03 -7.87
C LEU A 160 -2.09 3.71 -8.15
N TYR A 161 -1.55 3.50 -9.34
CA TYR A 161 -0.33 4.15 -9.84
C TYR A 161 -0.69 5.02 -11.03
N THR A 162 -0.48 6.34 -10.91
CA THR A 162 -0.76 7.33 -11.95
C THR A 162 0.41 8.31 -12.11
N PRO A 163 0.53 9.04 -13.23
CA PRO A 163 1.47 10.14 -13.28
C PRO A 163 1.24 11.13 -12.14
N LEU A 164 2.31 11.63 -11.53
CA LEU A 164 2.21 12.68 -10.51
C LEU A 164 1.97 14.03 -11.18
N THR A 165 0.76 14.59 -11.03
CA THR A 165 0.36 15.86 -11.63
C THR A 165 0.40 17.04 -10.65
N VAL A 166 0.47 16.75 -9.34
CA VAL A 166 0.56 17.74 -8.26
C VAL A 166 1.64 17.31 -7.28
N ASP A 167 2.35 18.26 -6.69
CA ASP A 167 3.38 17.92 -5.69
C ASP A 167 2.73 17.57 -4.36
N LEU A 168 3.32 16.59 -3.66
CA LEU A 168 2.87 16.16 -2.34
C LEU A 168 3.80 16.72 -1.27
N PRO A 169 3.26 17.29 -0.18
CA PRO A 169 4.08 17.66 0.98
C PRO A 169 4.87 16.43 1.47
N ASN A 170 6.16 16.60 1.69
CA ASN A 170 7.06 15.58 2.28
C ASN A 170 7.02 14.18 1.63
N GLY A 171 6.51 14.08 0.40
CA GLY A 171 6.50 12.84 -0.39
C GLY A 171 5.47 11.78 0.02
N SER A 172 4.80 11.92 1.18
CA SER A 172 3.78 10.98 1.66
C SER A 172 2.80 11.65 2.63
N VAL A 173 1.50 11.48 2.39
CA VAL A 173 0.43 12.01 3.25
C VAL A 173 -0.74 11.03 3.34
N VAL A 174 -1.44 11.06 4.47
CA VAL A 174 -2.78 10.47 4.60
C VAL A 174 -3.80 11.55 4.26
N VAL A 175 -4.72 11.23 3.39
CA VAL A 175 -5.76 12.13 2.91
C VAL A 175 -7.11 11.65 3.40
N ASN A 176 -7.88 12.56 4.03
CA ASN A 176 -9.29 12.33 4.27
C ASN A 176 -10.07 12.67 2.98
N SER A 177 -10.61 11.66 2.31
CA SER A 177 -11.32 11.83 1.03
C SER A 177 -12.65 12.60 1.12
N VAL A 178 -13.17 12.81 2.34
CA VAL A 178 -14.43 13.54 2.57
C VAL A 178 -14.15 15.02 2.79
N THR A 179 -13.11 15.35 3.57
CA THR A 179 -12.80 16.76 3.93
C THR A 179 -11.66 17.36 3.10
N GLY A 180 -10.86 16.55 2.43
CA GLY A 180 -9.64 16.98 1.75
C GLY A 180 -8.47 17.27 2.70
N GLU A 181 -8.63 17.09 4.00
CA GLU A 181 -7.55 17.28 4.97
C GLU A 181 -6.42 16.28 4.72
N MET A 182 -5.18 16.77 4.81
CA MET A 182 -3.96 15.99 4.66
C MET A 182 -3.19 15.98 5.97
N GLU A 183 -2.72 14.82 6.40
CA GLU A 183 -1.85 14.68 7.57
C GLU A 183 -0.65 13.78 7.27
N GLU A 184 0.49 14.12 7.86
CA GLU A 184 1.67 13.25 7.81
C GLU A 184 1.55 12.14 8.86
N LEU A 185 1.97 10.93 8.48
CA LEU A 185 2.08 9.84 9.43
C LEU A 185 3.34 10.07 10.28
N GLU A 186 3.16 10.65 11.45
CA GLU A 186 4.25 11.04 12.34
C GLU A 186 5.14 9.87 12.76
N VAL A 187 6.45 10.06 12.68
CA VAL A 187 7.49 9.15 13.20
C VAL A 187 7.28 8.84 14.70
N LYS A 188 6.72 9.75 15.47
CA LYS A 188 6.41 9.55 16.91
C LYS A 188 5.41 8.42 17.17
N LYS A 189 4.55 8.09 16.21
CA LYS A 189 3.64 6.93 16.30
C LYS A 189 4.33 5.59 16.03
N ASP A 190 5.52 5.61 15.43
CA ASP A 190 6.33 4.41 15.16
C ASP A 190 6.73 3.69 16.46
N LEU A 191 6.87 4.40 17.57
CA LEU A 191 7.14 3.80 18.89
C LEU A 191 6.07 2.80 19.34
N LYS A 192 4.82 2.89 18.83
CA LYS A 192 3.76 1.91 19.08
C LYS A 192 3.80 0.72 18.11
N ILE A 193 4.44 0.90 16.94
CA ILE A 193 4.57 -0.09 15.89
C ILE A 193 5.80 -0.98 16.12
N LEU A 194 6.78 -0.45 16.84
CA LEU A 194 8.03 -1.14 17.14
C LEU A 194 7.87 -2.12 18.32
N SER A 195 8.50 -3.29 18.20
CA SER A 195 8.69 -4.20 19.31
C SER A 195 9.54 -3.57 20.42
N ASP A 196 9.49 -4.10 21.64
CA ASP A 196 10.28 -3.58 22.75
C ASP A 196 11.80 -3.56 22.45
N ARG A 197 12.28 -4.56 21.74
CA ARG A 197 13.69 -4.66 21.29
C ARG A 197 14.03 -3.55 20.29
N GLU A 198 13.19 -3.29 19.32
CA GLU A 198 13.39 -2.23 18.32
C GLU A 198 13.37 -0.85 18.98
N ARG A 199 12.46 -0.64 19.92
CA ARG A 199 12.42 0.59 20.73
C ARG A 199 13.70 0.79 21.53
N GLN A 200 14.24 -0.29 22.10
CA GLN A 200 15.50 -0.25 22.84
C GLN A 200 16.67 0.13 21.92
N VAL A 201 16.77 -0.47 20.74
CA VAL A 201 17.78 -0.18 19.72
C VAL A 201 17.70 1.29 19.28
N LEU A 202 16.51 1.79 18.96
CA LEU A 202 16.31 3.20 18.59
C LEU A 202 16.73 4.16 19.69
N ARG A 203 16.40 3.87 20.94
CA ARG A 203 16.85 4.68 22.10
C ARG A 203 18.36 4.70 22.25
N LEU A 204 19.06 3.62 21.89
CA LEU A 204 20.51 3.54 21.95
C LEU A 204 21.17 4.33 20.81
N ILE A 205 20.57 4.28 19.61
CA ILE A 205 20.98 5.10 18.45
C ILE A 205 20.79 6.60 18.77
N ASP A 206 19.65 6.98 19.33
CA ASP A 206 19.33 8.37 19.71
C ASP A 206 20.30 8.92 20.78
N LYS A 207 20.85 8.04 21.60
CA LYS A 207 21.95 8.35 22.55
C LYS A 207 23.33 8.39 21.91
N GLY A 208 23.43 8.26 20.58
CA GLY A 208 24.68 8.34 19.84
C GLY A 208 25.55 7.07 19.85
N LEU A 209 24.98 5.92 20.25
CA LEU A 209 25.71 4.65 20.22
C LEU A 209 25.76 4.10 18.79
N MET A 210 26.95 3.71 18.34
CA MET A 210 27.12 3.08 17.03
C MET A 210 26.58 1.65 17.04
N SER A 211 26.12 1.18 15.87
CA SER A 211 25.54 -0.17 15.68
C SER A 211 26.40 -1.30 16.24
N LYS A 212 27.74 -1.14 16.25
CA LYS A 212 28.70 -2.11 16.80
C LYS A 212 28.60 -2.25 18.32
N ASN A 213 28.18 -1.21 19.04
CA ASN A 213 28.05 -1.19 20.50
C ASN A 213 26.62 -1.55 20.96
N ILE A 214 25.72 -1.80 20.01
CA ILE A 214 24.31 -2.19 20.27
C ILE A 214 24.14 -3.70 20.16
N ALA A 215 25.11 -4.40 19.54
CA ALA A 215 25.06 -5.85 19.31
C ALA A 215 25.63 -6.69 20.46
N GLU A 216 26.26 -6.07 21.48
CA GLU A 216 26.63 -6.67 22.75
C GLU A 216 25.51 -6.50 23.81
#